data_fe34cb2afee339296c8478ada3348eb2
#
_entry.id   fe34cb2afee339296c8478ada3348eb2
#
_cell.length_a   1.000
_cell.length_b   1.000
_cell.length_c   1.000
_cell.angle_alpha   90.00
_cell.angle_beta   90.00
_cell.angle_gamma   90.00
#
_symmetry.space_group_name_H-M   'P 1'
#
loop_
_entity.id
_entity.type
_entity.pdbx_description
1 polymer ?
#
loop_
_entity_poly.entity_id
_entity_poly.type
_entity_poly.pdbx_seq_one_letter_code
_entity_poly.pdbx_strand_id
1 'polypeptide(L)'
;MNKTLRRTTIFSLLMLLALMVNVTYIQGWQEQKLRDDPLNARHFLAQFNRNRGLIMAGGTVIARSRDTGNKDFRYQREYPDSEVFAPVTGYFAPSGAVTGVESAADGLLAGTDPRLTVQHWFDAIVGRTNQGATVHTTIDPAAQRATYDALRSSTSRRAAAVAIDVRTGAIKVMASYPSFDANAIAVHDTAASMKAYNRLLKASGSPLIDKAVDESFAPGSTFKIITSAAGMDKQGLNKDSPVDTPGVLTLPSVNPLHNDADSGPCNGGQLPLIQAFAQSCNSTFGKLALDMGQRKLGAEAARFGFGQHIPLEKGLSSAASVYPKNMGGDDVGRSGIGQGSVSATPLQMALAAAVVAHGGVVMKPYLIQRVTSPDQSEIEAASPKELFRPTSPQTASQLQDMMREVVATGTARGKVPTTMAGKTGTAETGLPYNERWFAGFSPADNPKIAFAVVTEGSGFGADAAGPIATQMVKALNVQ
;
A
#
# COMPACT_ATOMS: atom_id res chain seq x y z
N MET A 1 51.08 -48.65 -34.94
CA MET A 1 50.47 -48.17 -33.70
C MET A 1 49.75 -49.35 -33.03
N ASN A 2 50.10 -49.68 -31.83
CA ASN A 2 49.61 -50.85 -31.09
C ASN A 2 48.07 -50.73 -30.88
N LYS A 3 47.29 -51.78 -31.23
CA LYS A 3 45.83 -51.81 -31.16
C LYS A 3 45.31 -51.37 -29.74
N THR A 4 46.07 -51.70 -28.75
CA THR A 4 45.78 -51.31 -27.34
C THR A 4 45.91 -49.81 -27.16
N LEU A 5 46.97 -49.19 -27.63
CA LEU A 5 47.19 -47.74 -27.55
C LEU A 5 46.05 -46.94 -28.23
N ARG A 6 45.60 -47.37 -29.40
CA ARG A 6 44.47 -46.76 -30.14
C ARG A 6 43.15 -46.87 -29.36
N ARG A 7 42.90 -48.04 -28.73
CA ARG A 7 41.67 -48.22 -27.90
C ARG A 7 41.67 -47.32 -26.67
N THR A 8 42.80 -47.21 -25.98
CA THR A 8 42.96 -46.36 -24.84
C THR A 8 42.80 -44.88 -25.18
N THR A 9 43.36 -44.43 -26.32
CA THR A 9 43.19 -43.06 -26.81
C THR A 9 41.74 -42.75 -27.14
N ILE A 10 41.05 -43.64 -27.86
CA ILE A 10 39.61 -43.46 -28.17
C ILE A 10 38.76 -43.41 -26.91
N PHE A 11 39.02 -44.29 -25.91
CA PHE A 11 38.33 -44.29 -24.63
C PHE A 11 38.55 -42.99 -23.88
N SER A 12 39.78 -42.48 -23.82
CA SER A 12 40.10 -41.21 -23.17
C SER A 12 39.42 -40.01 -23.83
N LEU A 13 39.37 -40.00 -25.19
CA LEU A 13 38.66 -38.97 -25.96
C LEU A 13 37.14 -38.99 -25.70
N LEU A 14 36.54 -40.19 -25.62
CA LEU A 14 35.11 -40.34 -25.32
C LEU A 14 34.77 -39.87 -23.90
N MET A 15 35.66 -40.20 -22.93
CA MET A 15 35.50 -39.71 -21.53
C MET A 15 35.59 -38.17 -21.48
N LEU A 16 36.54 -37.59 -22.22
CA LEU A 16 36.72 -36.14 -22.28
C LEU A 16 35.52 -35.45 -22.93
N LEU A 17 34.99 -36.04 -24.03
CA LEU A 17 33.79 -35.57 -24.68
C LEU A 17 32.56 -35.64 -23.76
N ALA A 18 32.40 -36.78 -23.05
CA ALA A 18 31.31 -36.93 -22.08
C ALA A 18 31.39 -35.89 -20.94
N LEU A 19 32.58 -35.59 -20.49
CA LEU A 19 32.82 -34.57 -19.46
C LEU A 19 32.49 -33.16 -19.97
N MET A 20 32.89 -32.83 -21.20
CA MET A 20 32.57 -31.57 -21.86
C MET A 20 31.05 -31.40 -22.05
N VAL A 21 30.35 -32.44 -22.52
CA VAL A 21 28.90 -32.43 -22.66
C VAL A 21 28.20 -32.24 -21.31
N ASN A 22 28.66 -32.94 -20.27
CA ASN A 22 28.11 -32.77 -18.91
C ASN A 22 28.34 -31.37 -18.33
N VAL A 23 29.54 -30.81 -18.50
CA VAL A 23 29.86 -29.44 -18.06
C VAL A 23 28.97 -28.43 -18.80
N THR A 24 28.81 -28.58 -20.12
CA THR A 24 27.95 -27.71 -20.93
C THR A 24 26.50 -27.84 -20.51
N TYR A 25 26.02 -29.05 -20.21
CA TYR A 25 24.67 -29.29 -19.70
C TYR A 25 24.44 -28.61 -18.34
N ILE A 26 25.39 -28.75 -17.41
CA ILE A 26 25.32 -28.11 -16.08
C ILE A 26 25.34 -26.58 -16.22
N GLN A 27 26.26 -26.04 -17.03
CA GLN A 27 26.41 -24.58 -17.19
C GLN A 27 25.31 -23.95 -18.04
N GLY A 28 24.74 -24.65 -19.01
CA GLY A 28 23.71 -24.11 -19.92
C GLY A 28 22.27 -24.33 -19.45
N TRP A 29 21.98 -25.51 -18.87
CA TRP A 29 20.60 -25.88 -18.49
C TRP A 29 20.32 -25.95 -17.00
N GLN A 30 21.33 -26.24 -16.18
CA GLN A 30 21.14 -26.37 -14.74
C GLN A 30 21.66 -25.16 -13.95
N GLU A 31 22.30 -24.19 -14.60
CA GLU A 31 22.91 -23.03 -13.91
C GLU A 31 21.90 -22.31 -13.01
N GLN A 32 20.72 -22.01 -13.54
CA GLN A 32 19.70 -21.27 -12.80
C GLN A 32 19.17 -22.10 -11.61
N LYS A 33 18.90 -23.40 -11.83
CA LYS A 33 18.45 -24.30 -10.76
C LYS A 33 19.47 -24.48 -9.64
N LEU A 34 20.74 -24.59 -9.99
CA LEU A 34 21.84 -24.73 -9.02
C LEU A 34 22.16 -23.39 -8.33
N ARG A 35 21.95 -22.28 -9.02
CA ARG A 35 22.10 -20.94 -8.45
C ARG A 35 21.01 -20.66 -7.41
N ASP A 36 19.78 -21.06 -7.70
CA ASP A 36 18.61 -20.83 -6.87
C ASP A 36 18.41 -21.93 -5.80
N ASP A 37 19.33 -22.90 -5.72
CA ASP A 37 19.29 -23.97 -4.72
C ASP A 37 19.51 -23.37 -3.31
N PRO A 38 18.57 -23.56 -2.37
CA PRO A 38 18.69 -23.07 -1.00
C PRO A 38 19.95 -23.56 -0.24
N LEU A 39 20.54 -24.67 -0.70
CA LEU A 39 21.78 -25.24 -0.14
C LEU A 39 23.05 -24.65 -0.76
N ASN A 40 22.92 -23.75 -1.74
CA ASN A 40 24.07 -23.13 -2.40
C ASN A 40 24.64 -21.97 -1.57
N ALA A 41 25.43 -22.33 -0.55
CA ALA A 41 26.10 -21.34 0.33
C ALA A 41 26.95 -20.30 -0.42
N ARG A 42 27.48 -20.62 -1.62
CA ARG A 42 28.28 -19.68 -2.42
C ARG A 42 27.44 -18.54 -2.98
N HIS A 43 26.21 -18.83 -3.45
CA HIS A 43 25.31 -17.81 -3.92
C HIS A 43 24.87 -16.90 -2.78
N PHE A 44 24.55 -17.49 -1.66
CA PHE A 44 24.20 -16.80 -0.43
C PHE A 44 25.32 -15.83 0.04
N LEU A 45 26.55 -16.32 0.22
CA LEU A 45 27.69 -15.49 0.61
C LEU A 45 27.99 -14.38 -0.41
N ALA A 46 27.85 -14.67 -1.70
CA ALA A 46 28.07 -13.67 -2.76
C ALA A 46 27.12 -12.46 -2.64
N GLN A 47 25.90 -12.63 -2.10
CA GLN A 47 24.96 -11.51 -1.91
C GLN A 47 25.46 -10.52 -0.84
N PHE A 48 26.11 -11.02 0.24
CA PHE A 48 26.64 -10.15 1.32
C PHE A 48 28.02 -9.56 0.98
N ASN A 49 28.66 -10.03 -0.09
CA ASN A 49 29.89 -9.45 -0.61
C ASN A 49 29.62 -8.38 -1.70
N ARG A 50 28.36 -8.10 -2.01
CA ARG A 50 27.96 -7.02 -2.92
C ARG A 50 27.60 -5.76 -2.14
N ASN A 51 28.12 -4.63 -2.60
CA ASN A 51 27.72 -3.33 -2.09
C ASN A 51 26.33 -2.98 -2.68
N ARG A 52 25.25 -3.42 -2.00
CA ARG A 52 23.89 -3.07 -2.43
C ARG A 52 23.71 -1.57 -2.43
N GLY A 53 23.10 -1.06 -3.50
CA GLY A 53 22.88 0.37 -3.69
C GLY A 53 21.99 1.00 -2.62
N LEU A 54 21.87 2.31 -2.67
CA LEU A 54 21.08 3.08 -1.73
C LEU A 54 19.58 2.98 -2.04
N ILE A 55 18.74 3.05 -1.00
CA ILE A 55 17.32 3.43 -1.14
C ILE A 55 17.16 4.79 -0.49
N MET A 56 16.55 5.72 -1.24
CA MET A 56 16.41 7.11 -0.83
C MET A 56 14.95 7.54 -0.84
N ALA A 57 14.58 8.34 0.14
CA ALA A 57 13.33 9.09 0.17
C ALA A 57 13.67 10.58 0.13
N GLY A 58 13.30 11.28 -0.95
CA GLY A 58 13.79 12.64 -1.19
C GLY A 58 15.32 12.69 -1.16
N GLY A 59 15.90 13.53 -0.33
CA GLY A 59 17.35 13.60 -0.10
C GLY A 59 17.87 12.70 1.02
N THR A 60 16.99 11.91 1.68
CA THR A 60 17.33 11.11 2.87
C THR A 60 17.64 9.67 2.48
N VAL A 61 18.76 9.13 2.97
CA VAL A 61 19.09 7.70 2.83
C VAL A 61 18.28 6.89 3.83
N ILE A 62 17.46 5.94 3.35
CA ILE A 62 16.61 5.07 4.17
C ILE A 62 17.04 3.60 4.17
N ALA A 63 17.95 3.21 3.24
CA ALA A 63 18.69 1.96 3.31
C ALA A 63 20.05 2.11 2.64
N ARG A 64 21.08 1.53 3.24
CA ARG A 64 22.47 1.55 2.75
C ARG A 64 23.20 0.26 3.11
N SER A 65 24.33 0.02 2.47
CA SER A 65 25.28 -1.04 2.83
C SER A 65 26.51 -0.43 3.51
N ARG A 66 26.88 -0.95 4.68
CA ARG A 66 28.11 -0.56 5.39
C ARG A 66 29.15 -1.66 5.23
N ASP A 67 30.37 -1.28 4.83
CA ASP A 67 31.50 -2.22 4.78
C ASP A 67 31.92 -2.58 6.23
N THR A 68 31.91 -3.86 6.54
CA THR A 68 32.30 -4.39 7.87
C THR A 68 33.77 -4.79 7.96
N GLY A 69 34.48 -4.84 6.83
CA GLY A 69 35.83 -5.36 6.72
C GLY A 69 35.93 -6.90 6.82
N ASN A 70 34.82 -7.61 6.99
CA ASN A 70 34.80 -9.07 7.03
C ASN A 70 34.90 -9.64 5.61
N LYS A 71 35.66 -10.70 5.38
CA LYS A 71 35.85 -11.30 4.05
C LYS A 71 34.66 -12.08 3.56
N ASP A 72 33.89 -12.70 4.45
CA ASP A 72 32.77 -13.58 4.11
C ASP A 72 31.43 -12.82 4.09
N PHE A 73 31.30 -11.78 4.93
CA PHE A 73 30.11 -10.92 5.05
C PHE A 73 30.56 -9.45 5.04
N ARG A 74 31.07 -9.03 3.88
CA ARG A 74 31.69 -7.70 3.75
C ARG A 74 30.72 -6.57 3.99
N TYR A 75 29.50 -6.66 3.50
CA TYR A 75 28.52 -5.57 3.53
C TYR A 75 27.34 -5.91 4.42
N GLN A 76 27.17 -5.13 5.49
CA GLN A 76 25.98 -5.16 6.35
C GLN A 76 24.93 -4.17 5.82
N ARG A 77 23.70 -4.66 5.57
CA ARG A 77 22.57 -3.80 5.21
C ARG A 77 22.07 -3.05 6.44
N GLU A 78 21.93 -1.74 6.34
CA GLU A 78 21.48 -0.85 7.41
C GLU A 78 20.28 -0.03 6.95
N TYR A 79 19.32 0.18 7.87
CA TYR A 79 18.09 0.92 7.68
C TYR A 79 18.00 2.06 8.69
N PRO A 80 18.48 3.27 8.34
CA PRO A 80 18.27 4.47 9.16
C PRO A 80 16.78 4.71 9.40
N ASP A 81 16.41 5.09 10.63
CA ASP A 81 15.02 5.30 11.05
C ASP A 81 14.07 4.16 10.66
N SER A 82 14.52 2.96 10.90
CA SER A 82 13.96 1.73 10.38
C SER A 82 12.45 1.60 10.62
N GLU A 83 11.95 1.84 11.84
CA GLU A 83 10.52 1.73 12.14
C GLU A 83 9.65 2.67 11.28
N VAL A 84 10.17 3.85 10.91
CA VAL A 84 9.47 4.83 10.08
C VAL A 84 9.37 4.36 8.64
N PHE A 85 10.44 3.73 8.12
CA PHE A 85 10.56 3.41 6.70
C PHE A 85 10.45 1.92 6.38
N ALA A 86 10.40 1.02 7.38
CA ALA A 86 10.29 -0.42 7.14
C ALA A 86 9.07 -0.82 6.28
N PRO A 87 7.89 -0.18 6.39
CA PRO A 87 6.78 -0.44 5.47
C PRO A 87 7.14 -0.21 4.00
N VAL A 88 8.02 0.76 3.72
CA VAL A 88 8.48 1.11 2.37
C VAL A 88 9.66 0.25 1.95
N THR A 89 10.74 0.25 2.74
CA THR A 89 11.98 -0.45 2.38
C THR A 89 11.83 -1.95 2.38
N GLY A 90 11.00 -2.47 3.29
CA GLY A 90 11.09 -3.88 3.68
C GLY A 90 12.43 -4.17 4.36
N TYR A 91 12.94 -5.37 4.17
CA TYR A 91 14.23 -5.81 4.69
C TYR A 91 14.91 -6.79 3.73
N PHE A 92 16.23 -6.92 3.88
CA PHE A 92 17.09 -7.91 3.25
C PHE A 92 17.72 -8.77 4.34
N ALA A 93 17.27 -10.04 4.46
CA ALA A 93 17.67 -10.93 5.54
C ALA A 93 18.70 -11.97 5.10
N PRO A 94 19.58 -12.47 6.01
CA PRO A 94 20.52 -13.54 5.71
C PRO A 94 19.86 -14.88 5.40
N SER A 95 18.57 -15.05 5.70
CA SER A 95 17.79 -16.21 5.26
C SER A 95 17.44 -16.20 3.75
N GLY A 96 17.78 -15.14 3.04
CA GLY A 96 17.37 -14.92 1.64
C GLY A 96 15.99 -14.26 1.51
N ALA A 97 15.30 -13.98 2.62
CA ALA A 97 14.02 -13.27 2.59
C ALA A 97 14.25 -11.79 2.29
N VAL A 98 13.52 -11.29 1.27
CA VAL A 98 13.57 -9.90 0.81
C VAL A 98 12.15 -9.39 0.63
N THR A 99 11.83 -8.20 1.13
CA THR A 99 10.48 -7.62 1.08
C THR A 99 10.50 -6.15 0.64
N GLY A 100 9.33 -5.55 0.40
CA GLY A 100 9.21 -4.14 0.08
C GLY A 100 10.00 -3.69 -1.15
N VAL A 101 10.54 -2.47 -1.14
CA VAL A 101 11.38 -1.92 -2.22
C VAL A 101 12.68 -2.71 -2.39
N GLU A 102 13.23 -3.29 -1.32
CA GLU A 102 14.38 -4.22 -1.42
C GLU A 102 14.09 -5.38 -2.37
N SER A 103 12.87 -5.94 -2.33
CA SER A 103 12.44 -7.02 -3.21
C SER A 103 12.11 -6.52 -4.63
N ALA A 104 11.34 -5.42 -4.73
CA ALA A 104 10.92 -4.89 -6.02
C ALA A 104 12.09 -4.46 -6.91
N ALA A 105 13.18 -3.99 -6.31
CA ALA A 105 14.39 -3.53 -6.99
C ALA A 105 15.63 -4.41 -6.73
N ASP A 106 15.45 -5.68 -6.31
CA ASP A 106 16.55 -6.53 -5.84
C ASP A 106 17.73 -6.61 -6.81
N GLY A 107 17.47 -6.91 -8.09
CA GLY A 107 18.51 -7.01 -9.11
C GLY A 107 19.28 -5.69 -9.33
N LEU A 108 18.58 -4.55 -9.28
CA LEU A 108 19.17 -3.22 -9.41
C LEU A 108 20.03 -2.88 -8.19
N LEU A 109 19.49 -3.08 -6.99
CA LEU A 109 20.20 -2.86 -5.73
C LEU A 109 21.41 -3.79 -5.58
N ALA A 110 21.28 -5.05 -5.97
CA ALA A 110 22.39 -6.02 -5.93
C ALA A 110 23.43 -5.82 -7.05
N GLY A 111 23.17 -4.94 -8.03
CA GLY A 111 24.03 -4.76 -9.19
C GLY A 111 24.04 -5.94 -10.15
N THR A 112 22.98 -6.76 -10.18
CA THR A 112 22.88 -7.94 -11.08
C THR A 112 21.95 -7.71 -12.25
N ASP A 113 21.26 -6.58 -12.32
CA ASP A 113 20.39 -6.23 -13.42
C ASP A 113 21.19 -6.08 -14.73
N PRO A 114 20.78 -6.70 -15.85
CA PRO A 114 21.48 -6.60 -17.12
C PRO A 114 21.75 -5.17 -17.62
N ARG A 115 20.91 -4.20 -17.22
CA ARG A 115 21.07 -2.78 -17.58
C ARG A 115 22.33 -2.15 -16.98
N LEU A 116 22.88 -2.75 -15.92
CA LEU A 116 24.12 -2.32 -15.26
C LEU A 116 25.38 -3.02 -15.83
N THR A 117 25.24 -3.99 -16.72
CA THR A 117 26.35 -4.85 -17.18
C THR A 117 27.45 -4.06 -17.86
N VAL A 118 27.11 -3.11 -18.73
CA VAL A 118 28.09 -2.29 -19.46
C VAL A 118 28.91 -1.44 -18.49
N GLN A 119 28.26 -0.86 -17.48
CA GLN A 119 28.90 -0.04 -16.48
C GLN A 119 29.82 -0.87 -15.57
N HIS A 120 29.37 -2.06 -15.15
CA HIS A 120 30.20 -2.98 -14.35
C HIS A 120 31.45 -3.44 -15.09
N TRP A 121 31.34 -3.62 -16.41
CA TRP A 121 32.48 -3.97 -17.25
C TRP A 121 33.51 -2.83 -17.28
N PHE A 122 33.04 -1.59 -17.40
CA PHE A 122 33.88 -0.40 -17.33
C PHE A 122 34.51 -0.19 -15.94
N ASP A 123 33.72 -0.35 -14.87
CA ASP A 123 34.20 -0.26 -13.49
C ASP A 123 35.26 -1.31 -13.16
N ALA A 124 35.11 -2.53 -13.69
CA ALA A 124 36.11 -3.59 -13.54
C ALA A 124 37.43 -3.25 -14.23
N ILE A 125 37.41 -2.60 -15.41
CA ILE A 125 38.61 -2.16 -16.11
C ILE A 125 39.33 -1.06 -15.33
N VAL A 126 38.58 -0.16 -14.68
CA VAL A 126 39.13 0.99 -13.93
C VAL A 126 39.46 0.62 -12.46
N GLY A 127 39.18 -0.64 -12.07
CA GLY A 127 39.46 -1.14 -10.71
C GLY A 127 38.49 -0.61 -9.65
N ARG A 128 37.28 -0.14 -10.06
CA ARG A 128 36.23 0.24 -9.12
C ARG A 128 35.46 -0.97 -8.63
N THR A 129 35.00 -0.94 -7.37
CA THR A 129 34.13 -1.99 -6.83
C THR A 129 32.74 -1.87 -7.43
N ASN A 130 32.17 -2.97 -7.94
CA ASN A 130 30.80 -3.02 -8.39
C ASN A 130 29.84 -2.64 -7.26
N GLN A 131 29.11 -1.57 -7.47
CA GLN A 131 28.07 -1.07 -6.57
C GLN A 131 26.70 -1.20 -7.25
N GLY A 132 25.67 -1.52 -6.48
CA GLY A 132 24.30 -1.51 -6.96
C GLY A 132 23.77 -0.11 -7.25
N ALA A 133 22.71 -0.04 -8.04
CA ALA A 133 22.01 1.20 -8.39
C ALA A 133 21.33 1.85 -7.18
N THR A 134 21.20 3.17 -7.21
CA THR A 134 20.44 3.91 -6.20
C THR A 134 18.97 4.00 -6.61
N VAL A 135 18.08 3.57 -5.73
CA VAL A 135 16.62 3.64 -5.88
C VAL A 135 16.10 4.87 -5.17
N HIS A 136 15.49 5.79 -5.90
CA HIS A 136 14.82 6.97 -5.36
C HIS A 136 13.33 6.70 -5.25
N THR A 137 12.81 6.67 -4.02
CA THR A 137 11.38 6.48 -3.77
C THR A 137 10.60 7.79 -3.93
N THR A 138 9.27 7.67 -4.07
CA THR A 138 8.34 8.79 -4.13
C THR A 138 8.04 9.39 -2.75
N ILE A 139 8.43 8.70 -1.68
CA ILE A 139 8.13 9.04 -0.29
C ILE A 139 8.72 10.40 0.08
N ASP A 140 7.91 11.24 0.71
CA ASP A 140 8.36 12.43 1.41
C ASP A 140 8.85 12.06 2.81
N PRO A 141 10.14 12.19 3.12
CA PRO A 141 10.69 11.70 4.38
C PRO A 141 10.19 12.47 5.60
N ALA A 142 9.89 13.77 5.46
CA ALA A 142 9.38 14.59 6.56
C ALA A 142 7.92 14.22 6.87
N ALA A 143 7.10 14.09 5.83
CA ALA A 143 5.71 13.69 5.97
C ALA A 143 5.55 12.24 6.45
N GLN A 144 6.39 11.32 5.97
CA GLN A 144 6.41 9.93 6.44
C GLN A 144 6.69 9.86 7.94
N ARG A 145 7.73 10.58 8.42
CA ARG A 145 8.10 10.63 9.84
C ARG A 145 7.01 11.28 10.69
N ALA A 146 6.54 12.46 10.30
CA ALA A 146 5.47 13.16 11.02
C ALA A 146 4.21 12.30 11.13
N THR A 147 3.86 11.58 10.07
CA THR A 147 2.70 10.69 10.05
C THR A 147 2.92 9.47 10.95
N TYR A 148 4.09 8.82 10.88
CA TYR A 148 4.41 7.69 11.76
C TYR A 148 4.37 8.08 13.23
N ASP A 149 4.93 9.23 13.60
CA ASP A 149 4.91 9.75 14.97
C ASP A 149 3.48 10.05 15.44
N ALA A 150 2.63 10.58 14.55
CA ALA A 150 1.22 10.81 14.84
C ALA A 150 0.45 9.49 15.06
N LEU A 151 0.69 8.48 14.22
CA LEU A 151 0.11 7.13 14.38
C LEU A 151 0.55 6.51 15.71
N ARG A 152 1.82 6.57 16.05
CA ARG A 152 2.40 6.04 17.29
C ARG A 152 1.83 6.72 18.53
N SER A 153 1.59 8.03 18.45
CA SER A 153 1.06 8.82 19.58
C SER A 153 -0.45 8.66 19.79
N SER A 154 -1.16 8.06 18.82
CA SER A 154 -2.62 8.03 18.79
C SER A 154 -3.26 7.00 19.71
N THR A 155 -2.59 6.40 20.67
CA THR A 155 -3.11 5.36 21.57
C THR A 155 -3.77 4.17 20.85
N SER A 156 -3.56 4.04 19.55
CA SER A 156 -4.17 2.99 18.72
C SER A 156 -3.42 1.68 18.86
N ARG A 157 -4.15 0.57 18.75
CA ARG A 157 -3.54 -0.76 18.70
C ARG A 157 -2.85 -0.99 17.35
N ARG A 158 -3.58 -0.68 16.26
CA ARG A 158 -3.10 -0.68 14.89
C ARG A 158 -3.57 0.59 14.21
N ALA A 159 -2.73 1.12 13.36
CA ALA A 159 -3.05 2.31 12.60
C ALA A 159 -2.25 2.34 11.30
N ALA A 160 -2.80 2.99 10.28
CA ALA A 160 -2.10 3.18 9.02
C ALA A 160 -2.54 4.46 8.33
N ALA A 161 -1.67 5.00 7.49
CA ALA A 161 -1.95 6.17 6.67
C ALA A 161 -1.26 6.04 5.31
N VAL A 162 -1.99 6.46 4.27
CA VAL A 162 -1.49 6.55 2.89
C VAL A 162 -1.81 7.92 2.35
N ALA A 163 -0.86 8.54 1.65
CA ALA A 163 -1.08 9.75 0.86
C ALA A 163 -0.52 9.58 -0.56
N ILE A 164 -1.29 9.97 -1.56
CA ILE A 164 -1.01 9.75 -2.98
C ILE A 164 -1.15 11.08 -3.73
N ASP A 165 -0.19 11.43 -4.57
CA ASP A 165 -0.33 12.52 -5.54
C ASP A 165 -1.40 12.14 -6.57
N VAL A 166 -2.46 12.93 -6.66
CA VAL A 166 -3.64 12.58 -7.48
C VAL A 166 -3.38 12.58 -8.97
N ARG A 167 -2.39 13.36 -9.44
CA ARG A 167 -2.06 13.49 -10.86
C ARG A 167 -1.07 12.46 -11.36
N THR A 168 -0.21 11.98 -10.48
CA THR A 168 0.87 11.06 -10.88
C THR A 168 0.66 9.63 -10.37
N GLY A 169 -0.03 9.46 -9.24
CA GLY A 169 -0.12 8.20 -8.50
C GLY A 169 1.06 7.96 -7.55
N ALA A 170 2.01 8.89 -7.44
CA ALA A 170 3.15 8.76 -6.55
C ALA A 170 2.71 8.67 -5.09
N ILE A 171 3.09 7.59 -4.40
CA ILE A 171 2.81 7.43 -2.97
C ILE A 171 3.78 8.32 -2.19
N LYS A 172 3.26 9.31 -1.49
CA LYS A 172 4.05 10.28 -0.71
C LYS A 172 4.23 9.86 0.74
N VAL A 173 3.26 9.14 1.28
CA VAL A 173 3.28 8.57 2.63
C VAL A 173 2.71 7.17 2.57
N MET A 174 3.39 6.22 3.22
CA MET A 174 2.95 4.84 3.43
C MET A 174 3.40 4.42 4.83
N ALA A 175 2.60 4.80 5.84
CA ALA A 175 2.93 4.63 7.24
C ALA A 175 2.04 3.56 7.88
N SER A 176 2.65 2.71 8.72
CA SER A 176 2.03 1.56 9.37
C SER A 176 2.47 1.48 10.83
N TYR A 177 1.54 1.32 11.77
CA TYR A 177 1.82 1.18 13.20
C TYR A 177 1.04 0.01 13.82
N PRO A 178 1.68 -0.80 14.68
CA PRO A 178 3.11 -0.83 14.95
C PRO A 178 3.92 -1.26 13.72
N SER A 179 5.16 -0.81 13.64
CA SER A 179 6.15 -1.19 12.66
C SER A 179 7.32 -1.94 13.34
N PHE A 180 8.40 -2.17 12.64
CA PHE A 180 9.52 -2.97 13.15
C PHE A 180 10.88 -2.39 12.78
N ASP A 181 11.91 -2.75 13.57
CA ASP A 181 13.30 -2.48 13.23
C ASP A 181 13.84 -3.55 12.28
N ALA A 182 13.97 -3.22 10.99
CA ALA A 182 14.52 -4.10 9.96
C ALA A 182 16.00 -4.45 10.22
N ASN A 183 16.75 -3.60 10.95
CA ASN A 183 18.13 -3.91 11.31
C ASN A 183 18.24 -5.18 12.16
N ALA A 184 17.25 -5.44 13.04
CA ALA A 184 17.24 -6.66 13.85
C ALA A 184 17.10 -7.95 13.02
N ILE A 185 16.50 -7.85 11.81
CA ILE A 185 16.35 -8.99 10.88
C ILE A 185 17.54 -9.06 9.92
N ALA A 186 18.13 -7.93 9.55
CA ALA A 186 19.19 -7.84 8.56
C ALA A 186 20.61 -8.22 9.09
N VAL A 187 20.74 -8.55 10.38
CA VAL A 187 22.03 -8.97 10.95
C VAL A 187 22.57 -10.23 10.29
N HIS A 188 23.90 -10.35 10.13
CA HIS A 188 24.53 -11.50 9.47
C HIS A 188 24.40 -12.82 10.26
N ASP A 189 24.20 -12.75 11.59
CA ASP A 189 23.91 -13.91 12.41
C ASP A 189 22.49 -14.42 12.10
N THR A 190 22.42 -15.52 11.35
CA THR A 190 21.15 -16.14 10.93
C THR A 190 20.28 -16.56 12.11
N ALA A 191 20.88 -17.02 13.21
CA ALA A 191 20.13 -17.43 14.40
C ALA A 191 19.52 -16.22 15.11
N ALA A 192 20.27 -15.13 15.25
CA ALA A 192 19.78 -13.86 15.80
C ALA A 192 18.68 -13.24 14.91
N SER A 193 18.89 -13.24 13.58
CA SER A 193 17.91 -12.78 12.59
C SER A 193 16.58 -13.55 12.71
N MET A 194 16.63 -14.88 12.71
CA MET A 194 15.46 -15.74 12.85
C MET A 194 14.75 -15.55 14.20
N LYS A 195 15.51 -15.37 15.28
CA LYS A 195 14.96 -15.08 16.61
C LYS A 195 14.20 -13.74 16.61
N ALA A 196 14.78 -12.71 16.00
CA ALA A 196 14.14 -11.39 15.86
C ALA A 196 12.87 -11.48 15.02
N TYR A 197 12.93 -12.14 13.86
CA TYR A 197 11.77 -12.36 12.99
C TYR A 197 10.63 -13.10 13.72
N ASN A 198 10.94 -14.22 14.40
CA ASN A 198 9.93 -14.99 15.12
C ASN A 198 9.32 -14.23 16.31
N ARG A 199 10.08 -13.34 16.95
CA ARG A 199 9.55 -12.43 17.98
C ARG A 199 8.55 -11.44 17.38
N LEU A 200 8.88 -10.83 16.24
CA LEU A 200 8.01 -9.87 15.55
C LEU A 200 6.77 -10.53 14.97
N LEU A 201 6.89 -11.77 14.47
CA LEU A 201 5.76 -12.56 13.96
C LEU A 201 4.70 -12.83 15.04
N LYS A 202 5.14 -13.01 16.30
CA LYS A 202 4.26 -13.26 17.46
C LYS A 202 3.87 -11.98 18.19
N ALA A 203 4.39 -10.83 17.81
CA ALA A 203 4.13 -9.57 18.50
C ALA A 203 2.70 -9.07 18.22
N SER A 204 2.10 -8.46 19.23
CA SER A 204 0.78 -7.85 19.12
C SER A 204 0.79 -6.73 18.07
N GLY A 205 -0.31 -6.59 17.34
CA GLY A 205 -0.46 -5.58 16.30
C GLY A 205 0.24 -5.92 15.00
N SER A 206 0.81 -7.13 14.85
CA SER A 206 1.39 -7.65 13.59
C SER A 206 2.40 -6.67 12.93
N PRO A 207 3.51 -6.31 13.61
CA PRO A 207 4.42 -5.26 13.12
C PRO A 207 5.05 -5.56 11.75
N LEU A 208 5.18 -6.84 11.37
CA LEU A 208 5.73 -7.24 10.06
C LEU A 208 4.78 -6.99 8.88
N ILE A 209 3.48 -6.80 9.15
CA ILE A 209 2.48 -6.53 8.10
C ILE A 209 2.44 -5.02 7.86
N ASP A 210 2.59 -4.60 6.60
CA ASP A 210 2.30 -3.22 6.21
C ASP A 210 0.79 -3.01 6.15
N LYS A 211 0.25 -2.40 7.20
CA LYS A 211 -1.18 -2.14 7.33
C LYS A 211 -1.73 -1.14 6.32
N ALA A 212 -0.85 -0.37 5.69
CA ALA A 212 -1.24 0.61 4.68
C ALA A 212 -1.70 -0.07 3.37
N VAL A 213 -1.13 -1.24 3.04
CA VAL A 213 -1.37 -1.92 1.77
C VAL A 213 -1.77 -3.40 1.92
N ASP A 214 -1.33 -4.10 2.98
CA ASP A 214 -1.49 -5.55 3.11
C ASP A 214 -2.54 -5.98 4.15
N GLU A 215 -3.10 -5.05 4.91
CA GLU A 215 -4.16 -5.33 5.89
C GLU A 215 -5.46 -4.61 5.51
N SER A 216 -6.58 -5.33 5.63
CA SER A 216 -7.90 -4.80 5.35
C SER A 216 -8.67 -4.54 6.64
N PHE A 217 -9.40 -3.44 6.66
CA PHE A 217 -10.24 -2.96 7.76
C PHE A 217 -11.66 -2.72 7.23
N ALA A 218 -12.68 -2.77 8.07
CA ALA A 218 -14.01 -2.35 7.68
C ALA A 218 -14.03 -0.84 7.40
N PRO A 219 -14.33 -0.37 6.17
CA PRO A 219 -14.21 1.04 5.83
C PRO A 219 -15.25 1.93 6.52
N GLY A 220 -16.33 1.32 7.06
CA GLY A 220 -17.41 2.08 7.66
C GLY A 220 -17.93 3.16 6.72
N SER A 221 -18.39 4.26 7.27
CA SER A 221 -18.99 5.37 6.50
C SER A 221 -18.09 6.00 5.42
N THR A 222 -16.80 5.67 5.32
CA THR A 222 -15.99 6.10 4.17
C THR A 222 -16.43 5.41 2.88
N PHE A 223 -17.00 4.20 2.96
CA PHE A 223 -17.57 3.49 1.81
C PHE A 223 -18.76 4.22 1.18
N LYS A 224 -19.40 5.16 1.91
CA LYS A 224 -20.49 6.00 1.36
C LYS A 224 -20.04 6.85 0.17
N ILE A 225 -18.76 7.08 -0.02
CA ILE A 225 -18.20 7.65 -1.26
C ILE A 225 -18.60 6.80 -2.46
N ILE A 226 -18.41 5.48 -2.36
CA ILE A 226 -18.72 4.51 -3.42
C ILE A 226 -20.24 4.31 -3.55
N THR A 227 -20.95 4.26 -2.43
CA THR A 227 -22.41 4.13 -2.43
C THR A 227 -23.08 5.36 -3.08
N SER A 228 -22.56 6.58 -2.83
CA SER A 228 -23.02 7.80 -3.49
C SER A 228 -22.72 7.79 -4.99
N ALA A 229 -21.51 7.41 -5.39
CA ALA A 229 -21.15 7.26 -6.80
C ALA A 229 -22.12 6.28 -7.50
N ALA A 230 -22.40 5.13 -6.87
CA ALA A 230 -23.36 4.15 -7.39
C ALA A 230 -24.78 4.72 -7.51
N GLY A 231 -25.24 5.46 -6.51
CA GLY A 231 -26.54 6.15 -6.56
C GLY A 231 -26.66 7.15 -7.71
N MET A 232 -25.59 7.92 -7.94
CA MET A 232 -25.53 8.87 -9.06
C MET A 232 -25.44 8.15 -10.41
N ASP A 233 -24.52 7.19 -10.56
CA ASP A 233 -24.24 6.55 -11.85
C ASP A 233 -25.29 5.49 -12.24
N LYS A 234 -26.01 4.88 -11.28
CA LYS A 234 -26.95 3.77 -11.55
C LYS A 234 -28.43 4.09 -11.28
N GLN A 235 -28.71 5.15 -10.51
CA GLN A 235 -30.06 5.55 -10.18
C GLN A 235 -30.40 6.99 -10.66
N GLY A 236 -29.43 7.70 -11.25
CA GLY A 236 -29.60 9.04 -11.76
C GLY A 236 -29.73 10.11 -10.66
N LEU A 237 -29.29 9.83 -9.45
CA LEU A 237 -29.25 10.81 -8.37
C LEU A 237 -28.22 11.91 -8.67
N ASN A 238 -28.40 13.04 -8.03
CA ASN A 238 -27.41 14.11 -7.94
C ASN A 238 -27.28 14.55 -6.48
N LYS A 239 -26.32 15.43 -6.17
CA LYS A 239 -26.07 15.89 -4.80
C LYS A 239 -27.27 16.55 -4.12
N ASP A 240 -28.17 17.14 -4.91
CA ASP A 240 -29.36 17.86 -4.42
C ASP A 240 -30.62 16.99 -4.44
N SER A 241 -30.53 15.74 -4.92
CA SER A 241 -31.67 14.81 -4.95
C SER A 241 -32.20 14.54 -3.55
N PRO A 242 -33.50 14.61 -3.33
CA PRO A 242 -34.09 14.23 -2.05
C PRO A 242 -33.94 12.72 -1.82
N VAL A 243 -33.43 12.35 -0.65
CA VAL A 243 -33.29 10.96 -0.20
C VAL A 243 -33.97 10.80 1.15
N ASP A 244 -34.61 9.64 1.34
CA ASP A 244 -35.28 9.32 2.61
C ASP A 244 -34.24 9.17 3.75
N THR A 245 -34.61 9.69 4.92
CA THR A 245 -33.81 9.62 6.15
C THR A 245 -34.63 8.94 7.26
N PRO A 246 -34.95 7.64 7.13
CA PRO A 246 -35.69 6.95 8.18
C PRO A 246 -34.81 6.94 9.46
N GLY A 247 -35.42 7.26 10.61
CA GLY A 247 -34.69 7.23 11.90
C GLY A 247 -34.08 5.85 12.19
N VAL A 248 -34.82 4.80 11.79
CA VAL A 248 -34.39 3.40 11.87
C VAL A 248 -34.73 2.72 10.55
N LEU A 249 -33.76 2.04 9.96
CA LEU A 249 -33.98 1.20 8.80
C LEU A 249 -34.18 -0.25 9.22
N THR A 250 -35.40 -0.76 9.02
CA THR A 250 -35.69 -2.19 9.22
C THR A 250 -34.98 -3.00 8.16
N LEU A 251 -34.21 -3.97 8.58
CA LEU A 251 -33.55 -4.95 7.74
C LEU A 251 -34.36 -6.27 7.74
N PRO A 252 -34.19 -7.15 6.74
CA PRO A 252 -34.98 -8.38 6.62
C PRO A 252 -34.91 -9.33 7.81
N SER A 253 -33.81 -9.35 8.57
CA SER A 253 -33.69 -10.18 9.77
C SER A 253 -33.93 -9.41 11.08
N VAL A 254 -33.09 -9.43 12.06
CA VAL A 254 -33.47 -9.07 13.43
C VAL A 254 -32.89 -7.75 13.92
N ASN A 255 -31.79 -7.28 13.33
CA ASN A 255 -31.09 -6.09 13.83
C ASN A 255 -31.24 -4.89 12.89
N PRO A 256 -32.12 -3.93 13.19
CA PRO A 256 -32.27 -2.73 12.39
C PRO A 256 -30.96 -1.92 12.33
N LEU A 257 -30.85 -1.08 11.31
CA LEU A 257 -29.74 -0.16 11.16
C LEU A 257 -30.16 1.21 11.72
N HIS A 258 -29.41 1.64 12.75
CA HIS A 258 -29.60 2.95 13.40
C HIS A 258 -28.65 3.99 12.86
N ASN A 259 -29.01 5.25 13.02
CA ASN A 259 -28.08 6.37 12.89
C ASN A 259 -27.26 6.54 14.16
N ASP A 260 -26.10 7.21 14.08
CA ASP A 260 -25.18 7.37 15.22
C ASP A 260 -25.73 8.30 16.32
N ALA A 261 -26.80 9.05 16.03
CA ALA A 261 -27.48 9.91 16.99
C ALA A 261 -29.00 9.66 16.92
N ASP A 262 -29.64 9.57 18.09
CA ASP A 262 -31.10 9.38 18.21
C ASP A 262 -31.91 10.62 17.83
N SER A 263 -31.28 11.77 17.67
CA SER A 263 -31.89 13.03 17.25
C SER A 263 -31.04 13.71 16.18
N GLY A 264 -31.69 14.48 15.33
CA GLY A 264 -31.00 15.23 14.29
C GLY A 264 -31.59 14.98 12.90
N PRO A 265 -30.97 15.52 11.86
CA PRO A 265 -31.57 15.57 10.52
C PRO A 265 -31.72 14.19 9.85
N CYS A 266 -31.04 13.17 10.35
CA CYS A 266 -31.13 11.79 9.82
C CYS A 266 -32.34 10.99 10.35
N ASN A 267 -33.18 11.57 11.19
CA ASN A 267 -34.21 10.83 11.96
C ASN A 267 -35.66 11.18 11.53
N GLY A 268 -35.90 11.22 10.25
CA GLY A 268 -37.22 11.39 9.65
C GLY A 268 -37.26 12.37 8.48
N GLY A 269 -38.20 12.15 7.56
CA GLY A 269 -38.38 12.99 6.38
C GLY A 269 -37.39 12.70 5.24
N GLN A 270 -37.04 13.77 4.53
CA GLN A 270 -36.11 13.72 3.40
C GLN A 270 -35.05 14.81 3.53
N LEU A 271 -33.84 14.54 3.07
CA LEU A 271 -32.73 15.49 2.94
C LEU A 271 -32.20 15.48 1.51
N PRO A 272 -31.56 16.57 1.05
CA PRO A 272 -30.68 16.49 -0.10
C PRO A 272 -29.55 15.46 0.17
N LEU A 273 -29.15 14.70 -0.85
CA LEU A 273 -28.12 13.65 -0.72
C LEU A 273 -26.82 14.20 -0.11
N ILE A 274 -26.42 15.44 -0.47
CA ILE A 274 -25.26 16.12 0.10
C ILE A 274 -25.35 16.26 1.63
N GLN A 275 -26.52 16.60 2.16
CA GLN A 275 -26.74 16.74 3.60
C GLN A 275 -26.76 15.37 4.30
N ALA A 276 -27.43 14.38 3.70
CA ALA A 276 -27.42 13.01 4.22
C ALA A 276 -25.99 12.43 4.28
N PHE A 277 -25.16 12.75 3.27
CA PHE A 277 -23.75 12.36 3.22
C PHE A 277 -22.91 13.12 4.27
N ALA A 278 -23.10 14.44 4.39
CA ALA A 278 -22.38 15.29 5.35
C ALA A 278 -22.63 14.86 6.79
N GLN A 279 -23.88 14.55 7.12
CA GLN A 279 -24.29 14.05 8.45
C GLN A 279 -24.03 12.55 8.62
N SER A 280 -23.61 11.87 7.54
CA SER A 280 -23.32 10.44 7.56
C SER A 280 -24.52 9.55 7.94
N CYS A 281 -25.74 9.84 7.44
CA CYS A 281 -26.96 9.11 7.78
C CYS A 281 -26.86 7.61 7.39
N ASN A 282 -26.77 6.72 8.38
CA ASN A 282 -26.59 5.28 8.15
C ASN A 282 -27.83 4.66 7.46
N SER A 283 -29.01 4.98 7.98
CA SER A 283 -30.29 4.46 7.48
C SER A 283 -30.53 4.84 6.01
N THR A 284 -30.17 6.06 5.60
CA THR A 284 -30.25 6.53 4.21
C THR A 284 -29.37 5.69 3.29
N PHE A 285 -28.08 5.51 3.63
CA PHE A 285 -27.14 4.78 2.79
C PHE A 285 -27.40 3.28 2.79
N GLY A 286 -27.90 2.73 3.90
CA GLY A 286 -28.38 1.36 3.97
C GLY A 286 -29.59 1.14 3.05
N LYS A 287 -30.55 2.09 3.03
CA LYS A 287 -31.70 2.06 2.15
C LYS A 287 -31.29 2.16 0.68
N LEU A 288 -30.41 3.09 0.33
CA LEU A 288 -29.87 3.22 -1.02
C LEU A 288 -29.22 1.91 -1.50
N ALA A 289 -28.48 1.22 -0.63
CA ALA A 289 -27.87 -0.07 -0.97
C ALA A 289 -28.91 -1.18 -1.20
N LEU A 290 -29.97 -1.23 -0.38
CA LEU A 290 -31.09 -2.17 -0.57
C LEU A 290 -31.83 -1.88 -1.87
N ASP A 291 -32.14 -0.62 -2.16
CA ASP A 291 -32.87 -0.19 -3.37
C ASP A 291 -32.06 -0.47 -4.65
N MET A 292 -30.73 -0.30 -4.61
CA MET A 292 -29.82 -0.66 -5.71
C MET A 292 -29.66 -2.17 -5.86
N GLY A 293 -29.63 -2.88 -4.76
CA GLY A 293 -29.28 -4.29 -4.64
C GLY A 293 -27.78 -4.56 -4.79
N GLN A 294 -27.37 -5.67 -4.23
CA GLN A 294 -25.99 -6.14 -4.16
C GLN A 294 -25.24 -6.06 -5.50
N ARG A 295 -25.91 -6.45 -6.60
CA ARG A 295 -25.26 -6.54 -7.92
C ARG A 295 -24.79 -5.20 -8.44
N LYS A 296 -25.63 -4.15 -8.33
CA LYS A 296 -25.29 -2.80 -8.84
C LYS A 296 -24.22 -2.14 -7.97
N LEU A 297 -24.35 -2.23 -6.63
CA LEU A 297 -23.38 -1.67 -5.70
C LEU A 297 -22.02 -2.41 -5.79
N GLY A 298 -22.05 -3.75 -5.90
CA GLY A 298 -20.85 -4.55 -6.09
C GLY A 298 -20.13 -4.28 -7.42
N ALA A 299 -20.88 -4.05 -8.49
CA ALA A 299 -20.30 -3.64 -9.78
C ALA A 299 -19.62 -2.27 -9.68
N GLU A 300 -20.18 -1.33 -8.91
CA GLU A 300 -19.55 -0.04 -8.68
C GLU A 300 -18.30 -0.19 -7.80
N ALA A 301 -18.37 -0.94 -6.70
CA ALA A 301 -17.21 -1.25 -5.88
C ALA A 301 -16.06 -1.87 -6.71
N ALA A 302 -16.37 -2.79 -7.62
CA ALA A 302 -15.38 -3.39 -8.52
C ALA A 302 -14.74 -2.36 -9.47
N ARG A 303 -15.49 -1.36 -9.95
CA ARG A 303 -14.94 -0.24 -10.75
C ARG A 303 -13.97 0.61 -9.93
N PHE A 304 -14.19 0.76 -8.62
CA PHE A 304 -13.29 1.42 -7.69
C PHE A 304 -12.09 0.55 -7.27
N GLY A 305 -11.95 -0.68 -7.79
CA GLY A 305 -10.81 -1.56 -7.55
C GLY A 305 -11.05 -2.65 -6.48
N PHE A 306 -12.22 -2.73 -5.87
CA PHE A 306 -12.53 -3.83 -4.95
C PHE A 306 -12.48 -5.18 -5.67
N GLY A 307 -11.91 -6.18 -5.00
CA GLY A 307 -11.67 -7.52 -5.56
C GLY A 307 -10.39 -7.64 -6.36
N GLN A 308 -9.56 -6.58 -6.46
CA GLN A 308 -8.30 -6.57 -7.19
C GLN A 308 -7.12 -6.34 -6.26
N HIS A 309 -5.98 -6.98 -6.56
CA HIS A 309 -4.69 -6.59 -6.01
C HIS A 309 -4.19 -5.36 -6.77
N ILE A 310 -4.02 -4.26 -6.08
CA ILE A 310 -3.54 -3.01 -6.72
C ILE A 310 -2.03 -3.11 -6.92
N PRO A 311 -1.53 -3.10 -8.17
CA PRO A 311 -0.11 -3.21 -8.44
C PRO A 311 0.61 -1.90 -8.04
N LEU A 312 1.68 -2.01 -7.27
CA LEU A 312 2.58 -0.92 -6.88
C LEU A 312 3.83 -0.96 -7.73
N GLU A 313 4.65 -1.98 -7.53
CA GLU A 313 5.91 -2.20 -8.24
C GLU A 313 5.97 -3.63 -8.80
N LYS A 314 7.04 -3.96 -9.52
CA LYS A 314 7.27 -5.33 -9.98
C LYS A 314 7.35 -6.28 -8.79
N GLY A 315 6.43 -7.23 -8.71
CA GLY A 315 6.37 -8.20 -7.61
C GLY A 315 5.81 -7.64 -6.30
N LEU A 316 5.33 -6.38 -6.26
CA LEU A 316 4.73 -5.74 -5.10
C LEU A 316 3.33 -5.24 -5.45
N SER A 317 2.34 -5.70 -4.73
CA SER A 317 0.93 -5.28 -4.86
C SER A 317 0.25 -5.27 -3.51
N SER A 318 -0.85 -4.53 -3.38
CA SER A 318 -1.66 -4.55 -2.17
C SER A 318 -2.42 -5.85 -1.98
N ALA A 319 -2.90 -6.12 -0.76
CA ALA A 319 -4.00 -7.04 -0.54
C ALA A 319 -5.26 -6.56 -1.28
N ALA A 320 -6.11 -7.50 -1.70
CA ALA A 320 -7.37 -7.17 -2.34
C ALA A 320 -8.40 -6.71 -1.30
N SER A 321 -8.99 -5.53 -1.49
CA SER A 321 -10.17 -5.10 -0.74
C SER A 321 -11.40 -5.89 -1.17
N VAL A 322 -12.31 -6.17 -0.26
CA VAL A 322 -13.42 -7.11 -0.49
C VAL A 322 -14.76 -6.40 -0.45
N TYR A 323 -15.54 -6.57 -1.52
CA TYR A 323 -16.99 -6.42 -1.52
C TYR A 323 -17.60 -7.79 -1.78
N PRO A 324 -18.36 -8.37 -0.83
CA PRO A 324 -18.82 -9.75 -0.93
C PRO A 324 -19.79 -9.99 -2.10
N LYS A 325 -19.75 -11.19 -2.69
CA LYS A 325 -20.57 -11.52 -3.86
C LYS A 325 -21.94 -12.16 -3.51
N ASN A 326 -22.05 -12.78 -2.34
CA ASN A 326 -23.26 -13.49 -1.91
C ASN A 326 -23.62 -13.01 -0.51
N MET A 327 -24.43 -11.95 -0.43
CA MET A 327 -24.89 -11.36 0.83
C MET A 327 -26.37 -11.64 1.07
N GLY A 328 -26.74 -11.86 2.33
CA GLY A 328 -28.15 -11.79 2.77
C GLY A 328 -28.67 -10.35 2.70
N GLY A 329 -29.99 -10.16 2.80
CA GLY A 329 -30.60 -8.82 2.69
C GLY A 329 -30.04 -7.82 3.70
N ASP A 330 -29.79 -8.24 4.93
CA ASP A 330 -29.19 -7.38 5.98
C ASP A 330 -27.80 -6.92 5.63
N ASP A 331 -26.97 -7.84 5.12
CA ASP A 331 -25.59 -7.54 4.72
C ASP A 331 -25.56 -6.58 3.54
N VAL A 332 -26.57 -6.63 2.63
CA VAL A 332 -26.69 -5.64 1.53
C VAL A 332 -26.90 -4.24 2.11
N GLY A 333 -27.83 -4.07 3.06
CA GLY A 333 -28.05 -2.79 3.72
C GLY A 333 -26.79 -2.28 4.46
N ARG A 334 -26.15 -3.18 5.24
CA ARG A 334 -24.90 -2.85 5.97
C ARG A 334 -23.74 -2.54 5.04
N SER A 335 -23.65 -3.22 3.88
CA SER A 335 -22.62 -2.95 2.89
C SER A 335 -22.66 -1.52 2.35
N GLY A 336 -23.84 -0.90 2.27
CA GLY A 336 -24.00 0.49 1.86
C GLY A 336 -23.29 1.51 2.75
N ILE A 337 -23.03 1.12 3.99
CA ILE A 337 -22.28 1.93 4.96
C ILE A 337 -20.88 1.34 5.27
N GLY A 338 -20.41 0.40 4.45
CA GLY A 338 -19.07 -0.18 4.59
C GLY A 338 -18.89 -1.07 5.82
N GLN A 339 -19.97 -1.71 6.26
CA GLN A 339 -19.99 -2.69 7.35
C GLN A 339 -20.39 -4.10 6.86
N GLY A 340 -20.59 -5.01 7.77
CA GLY A 340 -20.79 -6.43 7.45
C GLY A 340 -19.45 -7.05 7.00
N SER A 341 -19.46 -7.71 5.85
CA SER A 341 -18.26 -8.36 5.30
C SER A 341 -17.48 -7.51 4.29
N VAL A 342 -17.74 -6.19 4.21
CA VAL A 342 -16.97 -5.26 3.39
C VAL A 342 -15.67 -4.92 4.09
N SER A 343 -14.54 -5.06 3.40
CA SER A 343 -13.23 -4.69 3.95
C SER A 343 -12.36 -3.98 2.90
N ALA A 344 -11.55 -3.04 3.34
CA ALA A 344 -10.71 -2.23 2.48
C ALA A 344 -9.33 -1.97 3.10
N THR A 345 -8.29 -1.99 2.26
CA THR A 345 -6.99 -1.48 2.67
C THR A 345 -7.00 0.06 2.75
N PRO A 346 -6.16 0.70 3.56
CA PRO A 346 -5.99 2.14 3.54
C PRO A 346 -5.64 2.68 2.16
N LEU A 347 -4.80 1.99 1.40
CA LEU A 347 -4.52 2.33 0.02
C LEU A 347 -5.81 2.39 -0.82
N GLN A 348 -6.69 1.40 -0.71
CA GLN A 348 -7.96 1.35 -1.46
C GLN A 348 -8.86 2.56 -1.15
N MET A 349 -8.92 2.97 0.12
CA MET A 349 -9.72 4.14 0.49
C MET A 349 -9.06 5.46 0.07
N ALA A 350 -7.72 5.53 0.06
CA ALA A 350 -6.99 6.67 -0.53
C ALA A 350 -7.23 6.76 -2.05
N LEU A 351 -7.27 5.63 -2.76
CA LEU A 351 -7.62 5.58 -4.18
C LEU A 351 -9.08 6.00 -4.43
N ALA A 352 -10.02 5.61 -3.58
CA ALA A 352 -11.41 6.07 -3.67
C ALA A 352 -11.51 7.60 -3.51
N ALA A 353 -10.74 8.18 -2.59
CA ALA A 353 -10.63 9.64 -2.46
C ALA A 353 -9.94 10.27 -3.68
N ALA A 354 -8.91 9.61 -4.26
CA ALA A 354 -8.21 10.08 -5.46
C ALA A 354 -9.13 10.12 -6.69
N VAL A 355 -10.03 9.14 -6.85
CA VAL A 355 -11.08 9.16 -7.90
C VAL A 355 -11.88 10.45 -7.82
N VAL A 356 -12.33 10.80 -6.63
CA VAL A 356 -13.12 12.04 -6.42
C VAL A 356 -12.25 13.26 -6.69
N ALA A 357 -11.04 13.31 -6.14
CA ALA A 357 -10.11 14.42 -6.24
C ALA A 357 -9.65 14.70 -7.69
N HIS A 358 -9.58 13.68 -8.55
CA HIS A 358 -9.02 13.77 -9.91
C HIS A 358 -10.08 13.51 -11.00
N GLY A 359 -11.29 14.02 -10.81
CA GLY A 359 -12.32 14.05 -11.86
C GLY A 359 -12.77 12.67 -12.36
N GLY A 360 -12.83 11.69 -11.47
CA GLY A 360 -13.30 10.33 -11.78
C GLY A 360 -12.20 9.36 -12.24
N VAL A 361 -10.94 9.79 -12.24
CA VAL A 361 -9.76 8.99 -12.67
C VAL A 361 -8.90 8.67 -11.48
N VAL A 362 -8.32 7.48 -11.46
CA VAL A 362 -7.23 7.14 -10.55
C VAL A 362 -5.98 6.73 -11.32
N MET A 363 -4.85 7.31 -10.92
CA MET A 363 -3.54 6.96 -11.45
C MET A 363 -3.00 5.71 -10.74
N LYS A 364 -2.24 4.88 -11.48
CA LYS A 364 -1.57 3.71 -10.89
C LYS A 364 -0.63 4.18 -9.77
N PRO A 365 -0.79 3.70 -8.53
CA PRO A 365 0.12 4.04 -7.45
C PRO A 365 1.49 3.39 -7.67
N TYR A 366 2.55 4.08 -7.25
CA TYR A 366 3.92 3.58 -7.34
C TYR A 366 4.81 4.19 -6.25
N LEU A 367 5.91 3.49 -5.94
CA LEU A 367 6.87 3.84 -4.89
C LEU A 367 8.24 4.23 -5.43
N ILE A 368 8.66 3.71 -6.59
CA ILE A 368 9.97 3.98 -7.19
C ILE A 368 9.82 5.13 -8.18
N GLN A 369 10.39 6.28 -7.85
CA GLN A 369 10.35 7.46 -8.71
C GLN A 369 11.34 7.36 -9.86
N ARG A 370 12.58 6.96 -9.55
CA ARG A 370 13.66 6.75 -10.53
C ARG A 370 14.74 5.85 -9.95
N VAL A 371 15.54 5.29 -10.82
CA VAL A 371 16.73 4.53 -10.47
C VAL A 371 17.92 5.15 -11.18
N THR A 372 19.00 5.38 -10.43
CA THR A 372 20.27 5.89 -10.98
C THR A 372 21.39 4.89 -10.75
N SER A 373 22.28 4.81 -11.70
CA SER A 373 23.54 4.06 -11.59
C SER A 373 24.49 4.72 -10.59
N PRO A 374 25.58 4.07 -10.19
CA PRO A 374 26.56 4.63 -9.27
C PRO A 374 27.20 5.94 -9.75
N ASP A 375 27.29 6.17 -11.08
CA ASP A 375 27.76 7.41 -11.70
C ASP A 375 26.67 8.49 -11.84
N GLN A 376 25.49 8.29 -11.23
CA GLN A 376 24.34 9.17 -11.24
C GLN A 376 23.57 9.24 -12.58
N SER A 377 23.92 8.45 -13.60
CA SER A 377 23.12 8.36 -14.82
C SER A 377 21.77 7.69 -14.54
N GLU A 378 20.71 8.17 -15.20
CA GLU A 378 19.37 7.62 -15.02
C GLU A 378 19.22 6.30 -15.79
N ILE A 379 18.83 5.21 -15.09
CA ILE A 379 18.55 3.89 -15.67
C ILE A 379 17.06 3.76 -16.00
N GLU A 380 16.22 4.28 -15.11
CA GLU A 380 14.77 4.17 -15.20
C GLU A 380 14.10 5.32 -14.45
N ALA A 381 13.02 5.87 -15.00
CA ALA A 381 12.14 6.81 -14.34
C ALA A 381 10.67 6.37 -14.44
N ALA A 382 9.91 6.61 -13.40
CA ALA A 382 8.49 6.33 -13.39
C ALA A 382 7.74 7.18 -14.43
N SER A 383 6.81 6.54 -15.12
CA SER A 383 5.88 7.21 -16.04
C SER A 383 4.47 7.06 -15.47
N PRO A 384 3.81 8.15 -15.07
CA PRO A 384 2.44 8.11 -14.57
C PRO A 384 1.48 7.48 -15.60
N LYS A 385 0.62 6.56 -15.13
CA LYS A 385 -0.36 5.85 -15.96
C LYS A 385 -1.70 5.83 -15.27
N GLU A 386 -2.77 5.99 -16.04
CA GLU A 386 -4.13 5.76 -15.55
C GLU A 386 -4.28 4.28 -15.14
N LEU A 387 -4.85 4.02 -13.97
CA LEU A 387 -5.17 2.67 -13.52
C LEU A 387 -6.59 2.30 -13.94
N PHE A 388 -7.58 3.14 -13.58
CA PHE A 388 -8.97 2.98 -13.98
C PHE A 388 -9.77 4.28 -13.81
N ARG A 389 -10.97 4.31 -14.39
CA ARG A 389 -11.92 5.43 -14.35
C ARG A 389 -13.28 4.92 -13.86
N PRO A 390 -13.52 4.90 -12.54
CA PRO A 390 -14.74 4.34 -11.96
C PRO A 390 -15.99 5.17 -12.25
N THR A 391 -15.90 6.49 -12.33
CA THR A 391 -17.05 7.37 -12.45
C THR A 391 -16.81 8.53 -13.41
N SER A 392 -17.85 9.27 -13.74
CA SER A 392 -17.77 10.43 -14.63
C SER A 392 -17.14 11.65 -13.94
N PRO A 393 -16.57 12.60 -14.68
CA PRO A 393 -16.12 13.87 -14.11
C PRO A 393 -17.25 14.64 -13.39
N GLN A 394 -18.48 14.53 -13.89
CA GLN A 394 -19.65 15.17 -13.27
C GLN A 394 -19.95 14.56 -11.90
N THR A 395 -19.99 13.24 -11.79
CA THR A 395 -20.21 12.54 -10.51
C THR A 395 -19.07 12.84 -9.53
N ALA A 396 -17.83 12.83 -10.00
CA ALA A 396 -16.68 13.19 -9.18
C ALA A 396 -16.75 14.62 -8.64
N SER A 397 -17.15 15.60 -9.46
CA SER A 397 -17.34 17.00 -9.04
C SER A 397 -18.40 17.13 -7.95
N GLN A 398 -19.55 16.43 -8.09
CA GLN A 398 -20.59 16.43 -7.07
C GLN A 398 -20.12 15.78 -5.77
N LEU A 399 -19.35 14.68 -5.85
CA LEU A 399 -18.74 14.05 -4.67
C LEU A 399 -17.71 14.96 -4.01
N GLN A 400 -16.96 15.79 -4.77
CA GLN A 400 -16.09 16.82 -4.18
C GLN A 400 -16.88 17.80 -3.32
N ASP A 401 -18.01 18.32 -3.85
CA ASP A 401 -18.89 19.20 -3.09
C ASP A 401 -19.41 18.53 -1.82
N MET A 402 -19.85 17.28 -1.92
CA MET A 402 -20.32 16.51 -0.76
C MET A 402 -19.22 16.28 0.29
N MET A 403 -17.98 16.01 -0.14
CA MET A 403 -16.84 15.82 0.77
C MET A 403 -16.37 17.14 1.41
N ARG A 404 -16.52 18.29 0.74
CA ARG A 404 -16.32 19.62 1.34
C ARG A 404 -17.38 19.89 2.41
N GLU A 405 -18.65 19.54 2.14
CA GLU A 405 -19.75 19.73 3.08
C GLU A 405 -19.59 18.95 4.38
N VAL A 406 -18.97 17.74 4.34
CA VAL A 406 -18.60 16.96 5.54
C VAL A 406 -17.73 17.79 6.49
N VAL A 407 -16.79 18.58 5.93
CA VAL A 407 -15.87 19.40 6.73
C VAL A 407 -16.50 20.73 7.13
N ALA A 408 -17.34 21.31 6.26
CA ALA A 408 -17.98 22.60 6.49
C ALA A 408 -19.08 22.53 7.57
N THR A 409 -20.00 21.56 7.44
CA THR A 409 -21.21 21.46 8.28
C THR A 409 -21.42 20.09 8.92
N GLY A 410 -20.71 19.05 8.39
CA GLY A 410 -20.96 17.65 8.75
C GLY A 410 -20.07 17.12 9.88
N THR A 411 -19.83 15.81 9.84
CA THR A 411 -19.17 15.03 10.90
C THR A 411 -17.71 15.40 11.15
N ALA A 412 -17.04 16.10 10.24
CA ALA A 412 -15.65 16.56 10.40
C ALA A 412 -15.55 18.06 10.76
N ARG A 413 -16.68 18.77 10.95
CA ARG A 413 -16.70 20.18 11.29
C ARG A 413 -15.89 20.48 12.54
N GLY A 414 -14.93 21.41 12.42
CA GLY A 414 -14.07 21.83 13.54
C GLY A 414 -13.03 20.80 13.98
N LYS A 415 -12.95 19.63 13.30
CA LYS A 415 -11.99 18.56 13.61
C LYS A 415 -10.79 18.55 12.64
N VAL A 416 -11.00 19.04 11.43
CA VAL A 416 -9.98 19.19 10.39
C VAL A 416 -10.09 20.58 9.76
N PRO A 417 -9.01 21.12 9.16
CA PRO A 417 -9.06 22.39 8.43
C PRO A 417 -10.02 22.36 7.24
N THR A 418 -10.68 23.49 6.95
CA THR A 418 -11.57 23.65 5.77
C THR A 418 -10.83 23.63 4.43
N THR A 419 -9.49 23.70 4.46
CA THR A 419 -8.62 23.44 3.29
C THR A 419 -8.58 21.98 2.88
N MET A 420 -9.17 21.09 3.68
CA MET A 420 -9.32 19.66 3.38
C MET A 420 -10.78 19.34 3.06
N ALA A 421 -10.97 18.31 2.25
CA ALA A 421 -12.28 17.68 2.01
C ALA A 421 -12.16 16.17 2.29
N GLY A 422 -13.22 15.55 2.80
CA GLY A 422 -13.14 14.13 3.12
C GLY A 422 -14.41 13.53 3.67
N LYS A 423 -14.34 12.26 4.02
CA LYS A 423 -15.41 11.52 4.67
C LYS A 423 -14.87 10.82 5.91
N THR A 424 -15.54 11.00 7.02
CA THR A 424 -15.29 10.27 8.27
C THR A 424 -15.88 8.87 8.20
N GLY A 425 -15.27 7.93 8.91
CA GLY A 425 -15.80 6.58 9.08
C GLY A 425 -15.58 6.09 10.50
N THR A 426 -16.55 5.34 10.99
CA THR A 426 -16.46 4.56 12.21
C THR A 426 -17.11 3.23 11.90
N ALA A 427 -16.38 2.13 12.00
CA ALA A 427 -16.90 0.79 11.81
C ALA A 427 -16.86 0.03 13.13
N GLU A 428 -18.00 -0.48 13.53
CA GLU A 428 -18.13 -1.38 14.68
C GLU A 428 -17.61 -2.76 14.27
N THR A 429 -16.67 -3.30 15.04
CA THR A 429 -16.00 -4.57 14.73
C THR A 429 -16.58 -5.74 15.53
N GLY A 430 -17.48 -5.48 16.48
CA GLY A 430 -17.90 -6.46 17.52
C GLY A 430 -16.82 -6.75 18.55
N LEU A 431 -15.66 -6.09 18.46
CA LEU A 431 -14.56 -6.12 19.41
C LEU A 431 -14.62 -4.86 20.31
N PRO A 432 -13.86 -4.79 21.40
CA PRO A 432 -13.87 -3.62 22.29
C PRO A 432 -13.20 -2.36 21.69
N TYR A 433 -13.10 -2.28 20.37
CA TYR A 433 -12.59 -1.14 19.62
C TYR A 433 -13.26 -1.04 18.25
N ASN A 434 -13.34 0.18 17.73
CA ASN A 434 -13.84 0.52 16.42
C ASN A 434 -12.67 0.78 15.46
N GLU A 435 -12.92 0.62 14.17
CA GLU A 435 -12.04 1.10 13.12
C GLU A 435 -12.47 2.50 12.70
N ARG A 436 -11.61 3.47 12.95
CA ARG A 436 -11.88 4.91 12.86
C ARG A 436 -11.14 5.49 11.68
N TRP A 437 -11.87 6.07 10.73
CA TRP A 437 -11.35 6.48 9.45
C TRP A 437 -11.53 7.97 9.17
N PHE A 438 -10.59 8.51 8.40
CA PHE A 438 -10.78 9.72 7.63
C PHE A 438 -10.10 9.55 6.26
N ALA A 439 -10.90 9.57 5.17
CA ALA A 439 -10.44 9.49 3.80
C ALA A 439 -10.81 10.77 3.05
N GLY A 440 -9.87 11.36 2.32
CA GLY A 440 -10.11 12.66 1.72
C GLY A 440 -8.98 13.13 0.81
N PHE A 441 -9.00 14.43 0.54
CA PHE A 441 -8.01 15.10 -0.30
C PHE A 441 -7.73 16.53 0.17
N SER A 442 -6.60 17.07 -0.27
CA SER A 442 -6.18 18.44 0.00
C SER A 442 -5.33 18.99 -1.17
N PRO A 443 -5.39 20.31 -1.49
CA PRO A 443 -6.39 21.28 -1.04
C PRO A 443 -7.82 20.92 -1.51
N ALA A 444 -8.84 21.41 -0.79
CA ALA A 444 -10.23 21.11 -1.10
C ALA A 444 -10.67 21.62 -2.48
N ASP A 445 -10.14 22.77 -2.92
CA ASP A 445 -10.55 23.40 -4.19
C ASP A 445 -9.69 22.99 -5.39
N ASN A 446 -8.43 22.64 -5.17
CA ASN A 446 -7.52 22.18 -6.23
C ASN A 446 -6.71 20.98 -5.70
N PRO A 447 -7.31 19.80 -5.66
CA PRO A 447 -6.70 18.64 -5.04
C PRO A 447 -5.33 18.28 -5.63
N LYS A 448 -4.34 18.09 -4.76
CA LYS A 448 -2.99 17.62 -5.09
C LYS A 448 -2.71 16.26 -4.51
N ILE A 449 -3.19 16.03 -3.28
CA ILE A 449 -2.99 14.79 -2.52
C ILE A 449 -4.33 14.21 -2.13
N ALA A 450 -4.52 12.93 -2.36
CA ALA A 450 -5.59 12.12 -1.77
C ALA A 450 -4.99 11.22 -0.69
N PHE A 451 -5.76 10.95 0.36
CA PHE A 451 -5.27 10.20 1.51
C PHE A 451 -6.36 9.36 2.18
N ALA A 452 -5.92 8.38 2.95
CA ALA A 452 -6.74 7.71 3.95
C ALA A 452 -5.92 7.41 5.20
N VAL A 453 -6.56 7.58 6.35
CA VAL A 453 -6.02 7.25 7.67
C VAL A 453 -7.02 6.33 8.36
N VAL A 454 -6.52 5.25 8.95
CA VAL A 454 -7.27 4.34 9.82
C VAL A 454 -6.58 4.17 11.16
N THR A 455 -7.36 4.07 12.23
CA THR A 455 -6.86 3.78 13.59
C THR A 455 -7.85 2.88 14.32
N GLU A 456 -7.37 1.93 15.09
CA GLU A 456 -8.19 1.13 16.00
C GLU A 456 -8.27 1.78 17.38
N GLY A 457 -9.46 1.86 17.96
CA GLY A 457 -9.66 2.39 19.31
C GLY A 457 -11.11 2.81 19.58
N SER A 458 -11.35 3.47 20.69
CA SER A 458 -12.67 4.00 21.08
C SER A 458 -12.95 5.37 20.44
N GLY A 459 -14.22 5.74 20.29
CA GLY A 459 -14.66 7.03 19.76
C GLY A 459 -14.81 7.08 18.25
N PHE A 460 -14.93 8.30 17.71
CA PHE A 460 -15.29 8.54 16.30
C PHE A 460 -14.06 8.80 15.40
N GLY A 461 -14.23 8.50 14.11
CA GLY A 461 -13.18 8.65 13.09
C GLY A 461 -12.64 10.09 12.97
N ALA A 462 -13.52 11.08 13.03
CA ALA A 462 -13.11 12.49 12.94
C ALA A 462 -12.14 12.92 14.05
N ASP A 463 -12.34 12.42 15.28
CA ASP A 463 -11.54 12.79 16.44
C ASP A 463 -10.18 12.08 16.49
N ALA A 464 -10.08 10.89 15.89
CA ALA A 464 -8.86 10.09 15.90
C ALA A 464 -8.05 10.21 14.62
N ALA A 465 -8.67 9.95 13.46
CA ALA A 465 -7.99 9.94 12.18
C ALA A 465 -7.83 11.35 11.57
N GLY A 466 -8.74 12.29 11.89
CA GLY A 466 -8.70 13.67 11.40
C GLY A 466 -7.41 14.43 11.76
N PRO A 467 -6.99 14.48 13.04
CA PRO A 467 -5.76 15.14 13.45
C PRO A 467 -4.50 14.55 12.78
N ILE A 468 -4.44 13.22 12.61
CA ILE A 468 -3.34 12.53 11.93
C ILE A 468 -3.28 12.95 10.47
N ALA A 469 -4.42 12.93 9.76
CA ALA A 469 -4.52 13.39 8.38
C ALA A 469 -4.11 14.87 8.25
N THR A 470 -4.51 15.71 9.18
CA THR A 470 -4.12 17.13 9.22
C THR A 470 -2.62 17.29 9.36
N GLN A 471 -1.98 16.55 10.27
CA GLN A 471 -0.53 16.59 10.47
C GLN A 471 0.22 16.09 9.22
N MET A 472 -0.25 15.01 8.59
CA MET A 472 0.29 14.47 7.35
C MET A 472 0.22 15.49 6.21
N VAL A 473 -0.96 16.08 5.97
CA VAL A 473 -1.17 17.08 4.90
C VAL A 473 -0.32 18.33 5.15
N LYS A 474 -0.22 18.78 6.40
CA LYS A 474 0.64 19.91 6.78
C LYS A 474 2.12 19.62 6.47
N ALA A 475 2.61 18.43 6.79
CA ALA A 475 3.99 18.04 6.53
C ALA A 475 4.30 17.91 5.04
N LEU A 476 3.30 17.57 4.21
CA LEU A 476 3.41 17.55 2.74
C LEU A 476 3.40 18.96 2.10
N ASN A 477 3.21 20.04 2.88
CA ASN A 477 3.11 21.42 2.40
C ASN A 477 2.04 21.63 1.30
N VAL A 478 0.90 20.96 1.40
CA VAL A 478 -0.22 21.02 0.43
C VAL A 478 -1.50 21.53 1.11
N GLN A 479 -1.39 22.67 1.78
CA GLN A 479 -2.52 23.37 2.42
C GLN A 479 -3.17 24.37 1.48
#